data_d292ca580a692013a84d9b503be787a3
#
_entry.id   d292ca580a692013a84d9b503be787a3
#
_cell.length_a   1.000
_cell.length_b   1.000
_cell.length_c   1.000
_cell.angle_alpha   90.00
_cell.angle_beta   90.00
_cell.angle_gamma   90.00
#
_symmetry.space_group_name_H-M   'P 1'
#
loop_
_entity.id
_entity.type
_entity.pdbx_description
1 polymer ?
#
loop_
_entity_poly.entity_id
_entity_poly.type
_entity_poly.pdbx_seq_one_letter_code
_entity_poly.pdbx_strand_id
1 'polypeptide(L)'
;RVWIVFLRPLGLRLKDYADTYTETVQQAVLDFANHTNGAVTVYLRYNPNYSNPTSGVFAQRQSVDSELQCLTPTDFSMYDESDVEHVGWYYLPVQAKEAIWMSPYMNENVNIYMISYVVPLFAEDGTSIGVVGMDIDFSQITDLVDETTVYQSGYAFLTDASGSIMHHKNVDEGT
;
A
#
# COMPACT_ATOMS: atom_id res chain seq x y z
N ARG A 1 13.21 -5.74 14.85
CA ARG A 1 12.25 -6.81 15.24
C ARG A 1 11.26 -6.19 16.22
N VAL A 2 10.07 -5.90 15.76
CA VAL A 2 8.95 -5.49 16.62
C VAL A 2 8.30 -6.79 17.11
N TRP A 3 8.36 -7.05 18.42
CA TRP A 3 7.66 -8.16 19.05
C TRP A 3 6.25 -7.70 19.40
N ILE A 4 5.26 -8.14 18.65
CA ILE A 4 3.86 -7.97 19.06
C ILE A 4 3.52 -9.15 19.97
N VAL A 5 3.55 -8.92 21.27
CA VAL A 5 3.11 -9.91 22.26
C VAL A 5 1.59 -9.82 22.37
N PHE A 6 0.88 -10.77 21.79
CA PHE A 6 -0.54 -10.95 22.06
C PHE A 6 -0.73 -11.56 23.44
N LEU A 7 -0.84 -10.71 24.46
CA LEU A 7 -1.44 -11.13 25.72
C LEU A 7 -2.95 -11.28 25.46
N ARG A 8 -3.47 -12.51 25.49
CA ARG A 8 -4.92 -12.79 25.48
C ARG A 8 -5.54 -12.27 26.79
N PRO A 9 -6.24 -11.14 26.82
CA PRO A 9 -7.22 -10.88 27.86
C PRO A 9 -8.46 -11.67 27.48
N LEU A 10 -8.91 -12.55 28.35
CA LEU A 10 -10.21 -13.21 28.24
C LEU A 10 -11.29 -12.15 28.00
N GLY A 11 -11.94 -12.17 26.84
CA GLY A 11 -13.16 -11.42 26.57
C GLY A 11 -13.08 -10.23 25.63
N LEU A 12 -11.90 -9.73 25.25
CA LEU A 12 -11.80 -8.74 24.17
C LEU A 12 -11.92 -9.45 22.82
N ARG A 13 -12.92 -9.07 22.02
CA ARG A 13 -13.01 -9.49 20.64
C ARG A 13 -11.80 -8.89 19.92
N LEU A 14 -11.16 -9.64 19.03
CA LEU A 14 -10.08 -9.15 18.15
C LEU A 14 -10.47 -7.84 17.44
N LYS A 15 -11.75 -7.66 17.16
CA LYS A 15 -12.36 -6.45 16.66
C LYS A 15 -12.09 -5.22 17.54
N ASP A 16 -12.36 -5.31 18.85
CA ASP A 16 -12.20 -4.19 19.79
C ASP A 16 -10.70 -3.84 19.96
N TYR A 17 -9.83 -4.85 19.85
CA TYR A 17 -8.38 -4.65 19.86
C TYR A 17 -7.89 -3.94 18.61
N ALA A 18 -8.36 -4.31 17.43
CA ALA A 18 -7.98 -3.67 16.17
C ALA A 18 -8.30 -2.17 16.19
N ASP A 19 -9.48 -1.80 16.66
CA ASP A 19 -9.89 -0.40 16.74
C ASP A 19 -8.99 0.39 17.73
N THR A 20 -8.74 -0.15 18.93
CA THR A 20 -7.84 0.48 19.92
C THR A 20 -6.39 0.57 19.40
N TYR A 21 -5.92 -0.46 18.71
CA TYR A 21 -4.57 -0.46 18.13
C TYR A 21 -4.46 0.55 16.98
N THR A 22 -5.52 0.70 16.19
CA THR A 22 -5.59 1.72 15.14
C THR A 22 -5.35 3.11 15.70
N GLU A 23 -6.04 3.48 16.80
CA GLU A 23 -5.84 4.78 17.47
C GLU A 23 -4.38 4.99 17.90
N THR A 24 -3.73 3.90 18.36
CA THR A 24 -2.33 3.96 18.83
C THR A 24 -1.35 4.18 17.70
N VAL A 25 -1.56 3.58 16.53
CA VAL A 25 -0.58 3.58 15.43
C VAL A 25 -0.88 4.60 14.34
N GLN A 26 -2.07 5.18 14.32
CA GLN A 26 -2.51 6.09 13.26
C GLN A 26 -1.50 7.22 13.04
N GLN A 27 -1.03 7.87 14.10
CA GLN A 27 -0.09 8.97 13.97
C GLN A 27 1.24 8.52 13.35
N ALA A 28 1.75 7.36 13.75
CA ALA A 28 2.99 6.81 13.19
C ALA A 28 2.85 6.48 11.70
N VAL A 29 1.69 5.97 11.28
CA VAL A 29 1.38 5.69 9.86
C VAL A 29 1.34 6.98 9.04
N LEU A 30 0.70 8.03 9.57
CA LEU A 30 0.62 9.35 8.94
C LEU A 30 1.99 10.02 8.86
N ASP A 31 2.77 9.97 9.95
CA ASP A 31 4.11 10.56 9.98
C ASP A 31 5.04 9.89 8.97
N PHE A 32 4.95 8.56 8.84
CA PHE A 32 5.72 7.83 7.84
C PHE A 32 5.38 8.30 6.42
N ALA A 33 4.10 8.40 6.09
CA ALA A 33 3.66 8.86 4.77
C ALA A 33 4.03 10.33 4.51
N ASN A 34 3.93 11.20 5.52
CA ASN A 34 4.32 12.62 5.40
C ASN A 34 5.82 12.82 5.17
N HIS A 35 6.65 11.85 5.56
CA HIS A 35 8.10 11.87 5.33
C HIS A 35 8.53 11.06 4.11
N THR A 36 7.58 10.52 3.35
CA THR A 36 7.85 9.79 2.10
C THR A 36 7.49 10.66 0.91
N ASN A 37 8.47 10.97 0.08
CA ASN A 37 8.24 11.75 -1.14
C ASN A 37 7.27 11.02 -2.07
N GLY A 38 6.30 11.75 -2.59
CA GLY A 38 5.32 11.21 -3.53
C GLY A 38 4.23 10.35 -2.89
N ALA A 39 4.24 10.14 -1.57
CA ALA A 39 3.17 9.39 -0.91
C ALA A 39 1.81 10.09 -1.09
N VAL A 40 0.88 9.44 -1.76
CA VAL A 40 -0.49 9.92 -2.02
C VAL A 40 -1.49 9.30 -1.07
N THR A 41 -1.36 7.99 -0.85
CA THR A 41 -2.23 7.25 0.06
C THR A 41 -1.39 6.42 1.02
N VAL A 42 -1.84 6.27 2.25
CA VAL A 42 -1.29 5.31 3.22
C VAL A 42 -2.43 4.60 3.92
N TYR A 43 -2.25 3.31 4.16
CA TYR A 43 -3.27 2.51 4.81
C TYR A 43 -2.71 1.39 5.68
N LEU A 44 -3.45 1.08 6.74
CA LEU A 44 -3.36 -0.16 7.52
C LEU A 44 -4.74 -0.80 7.48
N ARG A 45 -4.86 -1.99 6.91
CA ARG A 45 -6.13 -2.68 6.75
C ARG A 45 -6.04 -4.06 7.38
N TYR A 46 -6.96 -4.34 8.29
CA TYR A 46 -7.00 -5.62 8.98
C TYR A 46 -7.74 -6.68 8.19
N ASN A 47 -7.50 -7.93 8.56
CA ASN A 47 -8.21 -9.06 8.00
C ASN A 47 -9.71 -8.99 8.40
N PRO A 48 -10.63 -8.92 7.43
CA PRO A 48 -12.07 -8.73 7.68
C PRO A 48 -12.71 -9.91 8.41
N ASN A 49 -12.08 -11.09 8.41
CA ASN A 49 -12.55 -12.25 9.17
C ASN A 49 -12.41 -12.06 10.69
N TYR A 50 -11.54 -11.14 11.12
CA TYR A 50 -11.21 -10.92 12.54
C TYR A 50 -11.48 -9.51 13.04
N SER A 51 -11.75 -8.58 12.15
CA SER A 51 -11.99 -7.18 12.46
C SER A 51 -13.26 -6.67 11.78
N ASN A 52 -13.61 -5.43 12.07
CA ASN A 52 -14.60 -4.72 11.27
C ASN A 52 -14.02 -4.44 9.88
N PRO A 53 -14.73 -4.70 8.78
CA PRO A 53 -14.20 -4.47 7.43
C PRO A 53 -13.76 -3.02 7.15
N THR A 54 -14.28 -2.07 7.94
CA THR A 54 -13.88 -0.65 7.86
C THR A 54 -12.85 -0.24 8.92
N SER A 55 -12.36 -1.18 9.74
CA SER A 55 -11.30 -0.89 10.73
C SER A 55 -9.94 -0.70 10.07
N GLY A 56 -9.14 0.16 10.66
CA GLY A 56 -7.79 0.45 10.22
C GLY A 56 -7.57 1.93 9.90
N VAL A 57 -6.41 2.24 9.37
CA VAL A 57 -6.06 3.58 8.90
C VAL A 57 -6.24 3.64 7.40
N PHE A 58 -6.83 4.71 6.92
CA PHE A 58 -6.81 5.10 5.51
C PHE A 58 -6.69 6.62 5.43
N ALA A 59 -5.62 7.09 4.81
CA ALA A 59 -5.42 8.51 4.60
C ALA A 59 -4.95 8.76 3.17
N GLN A 60 -5.47 9.82 2.56
CA GLN A 60 -5.22 10.16 1.16
C GLN A 60 -5.02 11.67 1.01
N ARG A 61 -4.17 12.05 0.06
CA ARG A 61 -4.04 13.42 -0.43
C ARG A 61 -5.01 13.65 -1.59
N GLN A 62 -5.58 14.85 -1.66
CA GLN A 62 -6.42 15.27 -2.79
C GLN A 62 -5.56 15.66 -4.03
N SER A 63 -4.32 16.05 -3.80
CA SER A 63 -3.28 16.30 -4.79
C SER A 63 -1.92 16.06 -4.15
N VAL A 64 -0.86 15.94 -4.94
CA VAL A 64 0.50 15.66 -4.45
C VAL A 64 0.95 16.65 -3.37
N ASP A 65 0.55 17.91 -3.50
CA ASP A 65 0.95 19.01 -2.60
C ASP A 65 -0.01 19.22 -1.41
N SER A 66 -1.12 18.48 -1.34
CA SER A 66 -2.09 18.62 -0.25
C SER A 66 -1.69 17.80 0.98
N GLU A 67 -2.27 18.15 2.13
CA GLU A 67 -2.11 17.36 3.35
C GLU A 67 -2.85 16.03 3.27
N LEU A 68 -2.33 15.01 3.97
CA LEU A 68 -3.02 13.74 4.16
C LEU A 68 -4.28 13.94 5.00
N GLN A 69 -5.40 13.46 4.49
CA GLN A 69 -6.69 13.47 5.17
C GLN A 69 -7.09 12.05 5.53
N CYS A 70 -7.37 11.81 6.81
CA CYS A 70 -7.93 10.54 7.25
C CYS A 70 -9.36 10.40 6.74
N LEU A 71 -9.63 9.27 6.12
CA LEU A 71 -10.94 8.91 5.59
C LEU A 71 -11.40 7.59 6.25
N THR A 72 -12.69 7.36 6.27
CA THR A 72 -13.22 6.05 6.67
C THR A 72 -12.82 5.02 5.62
N PRO A 73 -12.13 3.94 6.01
CA PRO A 73 -11.76 2.89 5.08
C PRO A 73 -12.99 2.25 4.43
N THR A 74 -12.91 1.97 3.14
CA THR A 74 -13.97 1.27 2.40
C THR A 74 -14.08 -0.18 2.87
N ASP A 75 -15.29 -0.72 2.94
CA ASP A 75 -15.52 -2.14 3.15
C ASP A 75 -15.15 -2.91 1.88
N PHE A 76 -13.99 -3.55 1.89
CA PHE A 76 -13.52 -4.37 0.77
C PHE A 76 -13.97 -5.83 0.85
N SER A 77 -14.56 -6.25 1.98
CA SER A 77 -15.06 -7.62 2.16
C SER A 77 -16.30 -7.95 1.32
N MET A 78 -16.86 -6.93 0.68
CA MET A 78 -17.97 -7.09 -0.26
C MET A 78 -17.57 -7.67 -1.63
N TYR A 79 -16.26 -7.68 -1.94
CA TYR A 79 -15.71 -8.22 -3.18
C TYR A 79 -15.22 -9.65 -2.98
N ASP A 80 -15.27 -10.46 -4.04
CA ASP A 80 -14.66 -11.79 -4.06
C ASP A 80 -13.14 -11.67 -3.99
N GLU A 81 -12.47 -12.56 -3.26
CA GLU A 81 -11.00 -12.54 -3.10
C GLU A 81 -10.24 -12.67 -4.44
N SER A 82 -10.88 -13.23 -5.47
CA SER A 82 -10.33 -13.34 -6.82
C SER A 82 -10.48 -12.06 -7.67
N ASP A 83 -11.21 -11.07 -7.19
CA ASP A 83 -11.37 -9.78 -7.85
C ASP A 83 -10.11 -8.91 -7.66
N VAL A 84 -9.11 -9.20 -8.50
CA VAL A 84 -7.79 -8.54 -8.42
C VAL A 84 -7.89 -7.04 -8.65
N GLU A 85 -8.84 -6.58 -9.44
CA GLU A 85 -9.03 -5.16 -9.75
C GLU A 85 -9.41 -4.36 -8.48
N HIS A 86 -10.32 -4.88 -7.66
CA HIS A 86 -10.82 -4.17 -6.48
C HIS A 86 -10.05 -4.50 -5.19
N VAL A 87 -9.61 -5.75 -5.03
CA VAL A 87 -9.02 -6.22 -3.77
C VAL A 87 -7.65 -6.90 -3.90
N GLY A 88 -7.06 -6.89 -5.10
CA GLY A 88 -5.73 -7.46 -5.34
C GLY A 88 -4.65 -6.83 -4.44
N TRP A 89 -4.75 -5.53 -4.14
CA TRP A 89 -3.85 -4.83 -3.24
C TRP A 89 -3.81 -5.45 -1.83
N TYR A 90 -4.88 -6.13 -1.41
CA TYR A 90 -4.94 -6.83 -0.12
C TYR A 90 -4.54 -8.30 -0.25
N TYR A 91 -5.17 -9.04 -1.18
CA TYR A 91 -5.03 -10.50 -1.23
C TYR A 91 -3.72 -10.97 -1.89
N LEU A 92 -3.19 -10.27 -2.89
CA LEU A 92 -1.95 -10.71 -3.57
C LEU A 92 -0.75 -10.76 -2.61
N PRO A 93 -0.43 -9.72 -1.81
CA PRO A 93 0.68 -9.79 -0.86
C PRO A 93 0.44 -10.84 0.24
N VAL A 94 -0.82 -11.01 0.69
CA VAL A 94 -1.17 -12.03 1.69
C VAL A 94 -0.95 -13.45 1.15
N GLN A 95 -1.31 -13.70 -0.11
CA GLN A 95 -1.10 -15.00 -0.77
C GLN A 95 0.39 -15.25 -1.04
N ALA A 96 1.12 -14.24 -1.50
CA ALA A 96 2.56 -14.31 -1.72
C ALA A 96 3.37 -14.46 -0.42
N LYS A 97 2.79 -14.03 0.72
CA LYS A 97 3.45 -13.96 2.05
C LYS A 97 4.69 -13.08 2.08
N GLU A 98 4.78 -12.14 1.20
CA GLU A 98 5.87 -11.17 1.07
C GLU A 98 5.36 -9.81 0.64
N ALA A 99 6.19 -8.80 0.87
CA ALA A 99 5.89 -7.46 0.38
C ALA A 99 6.03 -7.40 -1.14
N ILE A 100 5.07 -6.74 -1.79
CA ILE A 100 5.06 -6.63 -3.25
C ILE A 100 4.86 -5.19 -3.71
N TRP A 101 5.45 -4.87 -4.85
CA TRP A 101 5.07 -3.74 -5.67
C TRP A 101 3.94 -4.17 -6.60
N MET A 102 2.83 -3.42 -6.58
CA MET A 102 1.74 -3.59 -7.55
C MET A 102 2.14 -2.95 -8.88
N SER A 103 1.49 -3.35 -9.97
CA SER A 103 1.64 -2.62 -11.22
C SER A 103 1.11 -1.20 -11.09
N PRO A 104 1.73 -0.20 -11.76
CA PRO A 104 1.21 1.16 -11.78
C PRO A 104 -0.22 1.22 -12.32
N TYR A 105 -1.03 2.13 -11.77
CA TYR A 105 -2.41 2.32 -12.18
C TYR A 105 -2.85 3.78 -12.03
N MET A 106 -3.85 4.18 -12.81
CA MET A 106 -4.47 5.49 -12.68
C MET A 106 -5.54 5.46 -11.58
N ASN A 107 -5.36 6.28 -10.56
CA ASN A 107 -6.43 6.53 -9.59
C ASN A 107 -7.29 7.69 -10.10
N GLU A 108 -8.45 7.37 -10.66
CA GLU A 108 -9.35 8.37 -11.26
C GLU A 108 -9.95 9.35 -10.25
N ASN A 109 -10.03 8.97 -8.96
CA ASN A 109 -10.60 9.83 -7.93
C ASN A 109 -9.74 11.06 -7.63
N VAL A 110 -8.42 10.93 -7.76
CA VAL A 110 -7.45 12.00 -7.53
C VAL A 110 -6.68 12.38 -8.80
N ASN A 111 -6.92 11.65 -9.90
CA ASN A 111 -6.26 11.83 -11.20
C ASN A 111 -4.72 11.78 -11.09
N ILE A 112 -4.22 10.80 -10.34
CA ILE A 112 -2.79 10.56 -10.15
C ILE A 112 -2.46 9.13 -10.61
N TYR A 113 -1.41 8.98 -11.42
CA TYR A 113 -0.86 7.69 -11.80
C TYR A 113 0.06 7.21 -10.68
N MET A 114 -0.29 6.08 -10.05
CA MET A 114 0.31 5.64 -8.79
C MET A 114 0.88 4.24 -8.90
N ILE A 115 1.83 3.95 -8.03
CA ILE A 115 2.34 2.60 -7.77
C ILE A 115 2.19 2.30 -6.27
N SER A 116 1.72 1.10 -5.95
CA SER A 116 1.51 0.69 -4.56
C SER A 116 2.60 -0.25 -4.08
N TYR A 117 3.10 -0.02 -2.87
CA TYR A 117 3.93 -0.98 -2.14
C TYR A 117 3.17 -1.50 -0.93
N VAL A 118 2.99 -2.82 -0.85
CA VAL A 118 2.14 -3.43 0.17
C VAL A 118 2.86 -4.53 0.90
N VAL A 119 2.81 -4.47 2.23
CA VAL A 119 3.45 -5.41 3.15
C VAL A 119 2.37 -6.18 3.91
N PRO A 120 2.28 -7.50 3.79
CA PRO A 120 1.35 -8.31 4.55
C PRO A 120 1.84 -8.50 6.00
N LEU A 121 0.91 -8.53 6.92
CA LEU A 121 1.15 -8.70 8.35
C LEU A 121 0.62 -10.06 8.80
N PHE A 122 1.46 -10.81 9.49
CA PHE A 122 1.13 -12.15 10.00
C PHE A 122 1.36 -12.27 11.50
N ALA A 123 0.52 -13.04 12.16
CA ALA A 123 0.77 -13.53 13.52
C ALA A 123 1.86 -14.64 13.51
N GLU A 124 2.34 -15.01 14.69
CA GLU A 124 3.36 -16.05 14.83
C GLU A 124 2.93 -17.42 14.30
N ASP A 125 1.64 -17.70 14.31
CA ASP A 125 1.05 -18.94 13.78
C ASP A 125 0.82 -18.92 12.26
N GLY A 126 1.20 -17.81 11.58
CA GLY A 126 1.02 -17.63 10.15
C GLY A 126 -0.37 -17.12 9.74
N THR A 127 -1.25 -16.81 10.69
CA THR A 127 -2.55 -16.19 10.41
C THR A 127 -2.35 -14.77 9.90
N SER A 128 -2.97 -14.40 8.76
CA SER A 128 -2.93 -13.03 8.26
C SER A 128 -3.69 -12.10 9.21
N ILE A 129 -3.00 -11.06 9.70
CA ILE A 129 -3.57 -9.98 10.51
C ILE A 129 -4.16 -8.90 9.60
N GLY A 130 -3.52 -8.66 8.46
CA GLY A 130 -3.88 -7.61 7.53
C GLY A 130 -2.71 -7.20 6.64
N VAL A 131 -2.78 -5.98 6.13
CA VAL A 131 -1.72 -5.38 5.32
C VAL A 131 -1.47 -3.93 5.74
N VAL A 132 -0.25 -3.45 5.52
CA VAL A 132 0.09 -2.03 5.51
C VAL A 132 0.59 -1.68 4.12
N GLY A 133 0.12 -0.59 3.54
CA GLY A 133 0.50 -0.18 2.20
C GLY A 133 0.57 1.33 2.04
N MET A 134 1.22 1.72 0.95
CA MET A 134 1.36 3.11 0.53
C MET A 134 1.29 3.18 -0.98
N ASP A 135 0.52 4.14 -1.48
CA ASP A 135 0.49 4.48 -2.89
C ASP A 135 1.33 5.74 -3.10
N ILE A 136 2.24 5.64 -4.06
CA ILE A 136 3.20 6.69 -4.39
C ILE A 136 2.89 7.21 -5.78
N ASP A 137 2.94 8.52 -5.97
CA ASP A 137 2.89 9.14 -7.30
C ASP A 137 4.03 8.58 -8.16
N PHE A 138 3.67 7.86 -9.21
CA PHE A 138 4.62 7.16 -10.07
C PHE A 138 5.52 8.14 -10.82
N SER A 139 5.08 9.39 -11.03
CA SER A 139 5.92 10.42 -11.66
C SER A 139 7.21 10.68 -10.88
N GLN A 140 7.19 10.55 -9.55
CA GLN A 140 8.39 10.68 -8.72
C GLN A 140 9.47 9.65 -9.05
N ILE A 141 9.05 8.46 -9.47
CA ILE A 141 9.95 7.37 -9.86
C ILE A 141 10.40 7.57 -11.31
N THR A 142 9.47 7.90 -12.20
CA THR A 142 9.78 8.08 -13.64
C THR A 142 10.70 9.29 -13.85
N ASP A 143 10.47 10.39 -13.14
CA ASP A 143 11.34 11.57 -13.20
C ASP A 143 12.77 11.24 -12.74
N LEU A 144 12.92 10.50 -11.64
CA LEU A 144 14.23 10.02 -11.17
C LEU A 144 14.93 9.13 -12.21
N VAL A 145 14.17 8.24 -12.88
CA VAL A 145 14.70 7.38 -13.94
C VAL A 145 15.14 8.22 -15.14
N ASP A 146 14.35 9.19 -15.57
CA ASP A 146 14.63 10.05 -16.72
C ASP A 146 15.81 11.00 -16.48
N GLU A 147 15.99 11.48 -15.24
CA GLU A 147 17.13 12.31 -14.84
C GLU A 147 18.43 11.49 -14.69
N THR A 148 18.33 10.16 -14.57
CA THR A 148 19.49 9.29 -14.39
C THR A 148 20.27 9.16 -15.69
N THR A 149 21.47 9.75 -15.72
CA THR A 149 22.38 9.67 -16.86
C THR A 149 23.54 8.74 -16.55
N VAL A 150 23.78 7.78 -17.44
CA VAL A 150 24.90 6.83 -17.34
C VAL A 150 25.95 7.19 -18.41
N TYR A 151 27.10 7.67 -17.96
CA TYR A 151 28.15 8.23 -18.84
C TYR A 151 27.62 9.37 -19.73
N GLN A 152 28.04 9.43 -21.00
CA GLN A 152 27.69 10.53 -21.91
C GLN A 152 26.40 10.32 -22.69
N SER A 153 25.95 9.08 -22.85
CA SER A 153 24.81 8.72 -23.71
C SER A 153 23.93 7.59 -23.16
N GLY A 154 24.30 7.05 -22.00
CA GLY A 154 23.49 6.02 -21.34
C GLY A 154 22.31 6.64 -20.60
N TYR A 155 21.29 5.85 -20.40
CA TYR A 155 20.06 6.21 -19.68
C TYR A 155 19.58 5.05 -18.82
N ALA A 156 18.70 5.33 -17.90
CA ALA A 156 17.98 4.34 -17.11
C ALA A 156 16.60 4.08 -17.70
N PHE A 157 16.02 2.94 -17.37
CA PHE A 157 14.62 2.61 -17.61
C PHE A 157 14.14 1.65 -16.52
N LEU A 158 12.85 1.49 -16.36
CA LEU A 158 12.24 0.68 -15.31
C LEU A 158 11.51 -0.52 -15.91
N THR A 159 11.74 -1.71 -15.33
CA THR A 159 10.99 -2.92 -15.66
C THR A 159 10.41 -3.55 -14.41
N ASP A 160 9.37 -4.36 -14.57
CA ASP A 160 8.94 -5.30 -13.56
C ASP A 160 9.87 -6.52 -13.46
N ALA A 161 9.54 -7.44 -12.55
CA ALA A 161 10.32 -8.66 -12.34
C ALA A 161 10.26 -9.64 -13.54
N SER A 162 9.30 -9.51 -14.44
CA SER A 162 9.18 -10.30 -15.66
C SER A 162 10.00 -9.73 -16.81
N GLY A 163 10.50 -8.50 -16.67
CA GLY A 163 11.22 -7.76 -17.69
C GLY A 163 10.32 -6.89 -18.58
N SER A 164 9.02 -6.78 -18.26
CA SER A 164 8.11 -5.88 -18.95
C SER A 164 8.43 -4.42 -18.61
N ILE A 165 8.43 -3.55 -19.62
CA ILE A 165 8.78 -2.14 -19.45
C ILE A 165 7.67 -1.40 -18.71
N MET A 166 7.99 -0.86 -17.53
CA MET A 166 7.12 -0.01 -16.74
C MET A 166 7.31 1.47 -17.06
N HIS A 167 8.52 1.87 -17.43
CA HIS A 167 8.83 3.23 -17.89
C HIS A 167 10.11 3.26 -18.70
N HIS A 168 10.06 3.91 -19.85
CA HIS A 168 11.21 4.12 -20.74
C HIS A 168 10.97 5.34 -21.62
N LYS A 169 11.88 6.28 -21.65
CA LYS A 169 11.72 7.56 -22.37
C LYS A 169 11.53 7.46 -23.89
N ASN A 170 11.82 6.33 -24.51
CA ASN A 170 11.77 6.15 -25.98
C ASN A 170 10.96 4.91 -26.43
N VAL A 171 10.37 4.17 -25.51
CA VAL A 171 9.62 2.93 -25.79
C VAL A 171 8.33 2.95 -24.98
N ASP A 172 7.24 2.49 -25.59
CA ASP A 172 5.94 2.44 -24.92
C ASP A 172 5.93 1.39 -23.78
N GLU A 173 5.14 1.68 -22.75
CA GLU A 173 4.93 0.79 -21.61
C GLU A 173 4.31 -0.54 -22.05
N GLY A 174 4.67 -1.64 -21.40
CA GLY A 174 4.13 -2.98 -21.68
C GLY A 174 4.75 -3.69 -22.90
N THR A 175 5.87 -3.16 -23.42
CA THR A 175 6.66 -3.83 -24.47
C THR A 175 7.73 -4.73 -23.90
#